data_5c1c17ad8ff5df778d429a6199bbb383
#
_entry.id   5c1c17ad8ff5df778d429a6199bbb383
#
_cell.length_a   1.000
_cell.length_b   1.000
_cell.length_c   1.000
_cell.angle_alpha   90.00
_cell.angle_beta   90.00
_cell.angle_gamma   90.00
#
_symmetry.space_group_name_H-M   'P 1'
#
loop_
_entity.id
_entity.type
_entity.pdbx_description
1 polymer ?
#
loop_
_entity_poly.entity_id
_entity_poly.type
_entity_poly.pdbx_seq_one_letter_code
_entity_poly.pdbx_strand_id
1 'polypeptide(L)'
;MFSLASFRGASSCEMAANVEPEEIGSRDPESQRVDKHLRVEGLYTFFYHEKEQGFLFPGESHPMPELTYVDQGSLHSVADGQDLLLKQGDIVIYGANQWHMQYADIGVAPRYVTLTFDLNCADLAPLLNRKFTAPQTVVSLLQRMLREQELMDSFSSDMIISQLNVLLLHLLRETENPTGGKLQTANAVHSENEIIRQAQIFISSHIREKLSVPLVARQVDVSPSYLTALFHKNLQISPGEYIRRIKLQESKQMIRENDLNFTEIAAALQYSTVHHFSRQFKEKFGITPTEYAKSVR
;
A
#
# COMPACT_ATOMS: atom_id res chain seq x y z
N MET A 1 9.23 -11.69 -9.28
CA MET A 1 8.86 -11.62 -7.86
C MET A 1 10.18 -11.69 -7.08
N PHE A 2 10.82 -10.55 -6.87
CA PHE A 2 12.09 -10.49 -6.14
C PHE A 2 11.84 -9.71 -4.86
N SER A 3 12.02 -10.39 -3.73
CA SER A 3 12.01 -9.82 -2.39
C SER A 3 13.39 -9.24 -2.13
N LEU A 4 13.48 -7.96 -1.75
CA LEU A 4 14.69 -7.39 -1.20
C LEU A 4 14.96 -8.05 0.16
N ALA A 5 15.96 -8.93 0.21
CA ALA A 5 16.49 -9.43 1.47
C ALA A 5 17.02 -8.26 2.30
N SER A 6 16.72 -8.28 3.58
CA SER A 6 17.14 -7.29 4.56
C SER A 6 18.64 -7.02 4.50
N PHE A 7 19.02 -5.84 4.05
CA PHE A 7 20.40 -5.36 4.17
C PHE A 7 20.61 -4.76 5.56
N ARG A 8 21.27 -5.53 6.45
CA ARG A 8 21.94 -4.97 7.62
C ARG A 8 23.34 -4.53 7.18
N GLY A 9 23.51 -3.24 6.95
CA GLY A 9 24.81 -2.63 6.72
C GLY A 9 25.60 -2.62 8.01
N ALA A 10 26.73 -3.32 8.03
CA ALA A 10 27.73 -3.22 9.10
C ALA A 10 28.44 -1.87 8.98
N SER A 11 28.41 -1.11 10.06
CA SER A 11 29.22 0.08 10.29
C SER A 11 30.70 -0.31 10.37
N SER A 12 31.51 0.19 9.47
CA SER A 12 32.95 0.37 9.69
C SER A 12 33.46 1.49 8.81
N CYS A 13 33.41 2.70 9.33
CA CYS A 13 34.17 3.83 8.81
C CYS A 13 35.12 4.28 9.91
N GLU A 14 36.25 3.56 10.07
CA GLU A 14 37.45 4.02 10.73
C GLU A 14 38.58 3.96 9.71
N MET A 15 38.97 5.11 9.24
CA MET A 15 40.32 5.57 8.92
C MET A 15 40.23 6.88 8.12
N ALA A 16 40.23 7.99 8.83
CA ALA A 16 40.63 9.26 8.24
C ALA A 16 41.90 9.71 8.92
N ALA A 17 43.00 9.59 8.16
CA ALA A 17 44.30 10.12 8.55
C ALA A 17 44.25 11.64 8.68
N ASN A 18 44.94 12.16 9.71
CA ASN A 18 45.20 13.55 9.95
C ASN A 18 45.78 14.25 8.71
N VAL A 19 45.00 15.09 8.10
CA VAL A 19 45.44 16.15 7.17
C VAL A 19 45.07 17.45 7.86
N GLU A 20 46.11 18.24 8.26
CA GLU A 20 45.86 19.60 8.77
C GLU A 20 45.18 20.43 7.68
N PRO A 21 44.08 21.17 8.01
CA PRO A 21 43.44 22.00 7.01
C PRO A 21 44.27 23.25 6.74
N GLU A 22 44.72 23.42 5.51
CA GLU A 22 45.14 24.74 5.01
C GLU A 22 43.99 25.74 5.18
N GLU A 23 44.31 26.93 5.68
CA GLU A 23 43.36 28.03 5.88
C GLU A 23 42.72 28.43 4.55
N ILE A 24 41.55 27.91 4.28
CA ILE A 24 40.64 28.43 3.24
C ILE A 24 39.93 29.63 3.85
N GLY A 25 40.15 30.79 3.23
CA GLY A 25 39.74 32.12 3.64
C GLY A 25 38.39 32.28 4.31
N SER A 26 38.34 33.31 5.17
CA SER A 26 37.23 33.72 6.03
C SER A 26 35.85 33.38 5.53
N ARG A 27 35.21 32.38 6.15
CA ARG A 27 33.76 32.14 5.94
C ARG A 27 33.01 33.29 6.57
N ASP A 28 32.13 33.87 5.76
CA ASP A 28 31.16 34.86 6.19
C ASP A 28 30.43 34.35 7.45
N PRO A 29 30.43 35.06 8.58
CA PRO A 29 29.82 34.61 9.84
C PRO A 29 28.27 34.50 9.74
N GLU A 30 27.65 34.88 8.64
CA GLU A 30 26.20 34.80 8.44
C GLU A 30 25.73 33.56 7.67
N SER A 31 26.56 32.54 7.42
CA SER A 31 26.08 31.32 6.82
C SER A 31 25.13 30.56 7.77
N GLN A 32 23.84 30.84 7.69
CA GLN A 32 22.82 30.09 8.42
C GLN A 32 22.76 28.65 7.91
N ARG A 33 22.79 27.69 8.82
CA ARG A 33 22.51 26.30 8.51
C ARG A 33 21.08 26.19 8.01
N VAL A 34 20.89 25.68 6.81
CA VAL A 34 19.56 25.39 6.27
C VAL A 34 19.05 24.09 6.88
N ASP A 35 18.01 24.18 7.67
CA ASP A 35 17.36 23.00 8.22
C ASP A 35 16.50 22.32 7.15
N LYS A 36 16.49 20.98 7.18
CA LYS A 36 15.67 20.18 6.26
C LYS A 36 14.29 20.00 6.86
N HIS A 37 13.25 20.39 6.13
CA HIS A 37 11.86 20.18 6.53
C HIS A 37 11.38 18.74 6.36
N LEU A 38 11.98 17.98 5.43
CA LEU A 38 11.63 16.61 5.11
C LEU A 38 12.89 15.81 4.83
N ARG A 39 12.95 14.59 5.39
CA ARG A 39 14.02 13.63 5.12
C ARG A 39 13.46 12.21 5.12
N VAL A 40 13.58 11.51 4.00
CA VAL A 40 13.40 10.05 3.95
C VAL A 40 14.62 9.42 4.59
N GLU A 41 14.42 8.63 5.64
CA GLU A 41 15.50 8.00 6.41
C GLU A 41 15.74 6.55 5.98
N GLY A 42 14.71 5.89 5.43
CA GLY A 42 14.80 4.52 4.96
C GLY A 42 13.71 4.17 3.97
N LEU A 43 13.96 3.13 3.18
CA LEU A 43 13.03 2.52 2.25
C LEU A 43 12.87 1.05 2.65
N TYR A 44 11.63 0.59 2.93
CA TYR A 44 11.35 -0.80 3.29
C TYR A 44 10.91 -1.63 2.11
N THR A 45 10.00 -1.09 1.29
CA THR A 45 9.52 -1.77 0.09
C THR A 45 9.47 -0.80 -1.08
N PHE A 46 9.71 -1.36 -2.27
CA PHE A 46 9.50 -0.69 -3.54
C PHE A 46 9.10 -1.76 -4.55
N PHE A 47 7.81 -1.77 -4.94
CA PHE A 47 7.28 -2.79 -5.83
C PHE A 47 6.55 -2.16 -7.02
N TYR A 48 6.81 -2.70 -8.20
CA TYR A 48 5.98 -2.53 -9.37
C TYR A 48 5.02 -3.70 -9.46
N HIS A 49 3.74 -3.43 -9.48
CA HIS A 49 2.68 -4.42 -9.51
C HIS A 49 1.99 -4.44 -10.87
N GLU A 50 1.91 -5.63 -11.46
CA GLU A 50 1.01 -5.92 -12.57
C GLU A 50 -0.09 -6.86 -12.05
N LYS A 51 -1.34 -6.45 -12.14
CA LYS A 51 -2.48 -7.19 -11.61
C LYS A 51 -3.43 -7.62 -12.70
N GLU A 52 -4.12 -8.73 -12.46
CA GLU A 52 -5.19 -9.22 -13.33
C GLU A 52 -6.44 -8.34 -13.21
N GLN A 53 -7.35 -8.48 -14.18
CA GLN A 53 -8.66 -7.83 -14.15
C GLN A 53 -9.45 -8.20 -12.89
N GLY A 54 -10.14 -7.22 -12.30
CA GLY A 54 -10.88 -7.42 -11.06
C GLY A 54 -9.99 -7.72 -9.85
N PHE A 55 -8.75 -7.23 -9.88
CA PHE A 55 -7.82 -7.30 -8.75
C PHE A 55 -8.46 -6.80 -7.46
N LEU A 56 -8.19 -7.51 -6.38
CA LEU A 56 -8.58 -7.12 -5.03
C LEU A 56 -7.41 -7.38 -4.08
N PHE A 57 -6.95 -6.33 -3.42
CA PHE A 57 -6.10 -6.40 -2.25
C PHE A 57 -6.97 -6.12 -1.01
N PRO A 58 -7.07 -7.07 -0.07
CA PRO A 58 -8.06 -7.00 1.01
C PRO A 58 -7.77 -5.93 2.07
N GLY A 59 -6.61 -5.33 2.02
CA GLY A 59 -6.16 -4.30 2.93
C GLY A 59 -5.14 -4.79 3.93
N GLU A 60 -4.37 -3.83 4.42
CA GLU A 60 -3.36 -3.98 5.47
C GLU A 60 -3.20 -2.68 6.25
N SER A 61 -2.49 -2.74 7.35
CA SER A 61 -1.91 -1.59 8.04
C SER A 61 -0.50 -1.94 8.50
N HIS A 62 0.41 -1.00 8.41
CA HIS A 62 1.80 -1.16 8.82
C HIS A 62 2.34 0.15 9.40
N PRO A 63 3.42 0.12 10.22
CA PRO A 63 3.90 1.29 10.94
C PRO A 63 4.60 2.35 10.07
N MET A 64 4.77 2.12 8.78
CA MET A 64 5.38 3.04 7.84
C MET A 64 4.34 3.73 6.95
N PRO A 65 4.55 4.98 6.51
CA PRO A 65 3.79 5.56 5.41
C PRO A 65 3.98 4.76 4.12
N GLU A 66 2.93 4.72 3.28
CA GLU A 66 2.98 4.12 1.96
C GLU A 66 2.53 5.10 0.88
N LEU A 67 3.28 5.16 -0.21
CA LEU A 67 2.89 5.85 -1.44
C LEU A 67 2.44 4.82 -2.48
N THR A 68 1.27 5.03 -3.07
CA THR A 68 0.77 4.30 -4.23
C THR A 68 0.67 5.24 -5.43
N TYR A 69 1.27 4.86 -6.58
CA TYR A 69 1.19 5.55 -7.87
C TYR A 69 0.61 4.62 -8.93
N VAL A 70 -0.39 5.07 -9.68
CA VAL A 70 -1.00 4.29 -10.77
C VAL A 70 -0.28 4.59 -12.09
N ASP A 71 0.41 3.59 -12.63
CA ASP A 71 1.14 3.67 -13.89
C ASP A 71 0.25 3.40 -15.10
N GLN A 72 -0.70 2.47 -14.99
CA GLN A 72 -1.64 2.13 -16.05
C GLN A 72 -2.99 1.66 -15.50
N GLY A 73 -4.07 2.01 -16.20
CA GLY A 73 -5.44 1.65 -15.83
C GLY A 73 -6.00 2.53 -14.72
N SER A 74 -6.79 1.93 -13.84
CA SER A 74 -7.35 2.59 -12.66
C SER A 74 -7.39 1.66 -11.47
N LEU A 75 -7.33 2.25 -10.28
CA LEU A 75 -7.27 1.55 -9.00
C LEU A 75 -8.15 2.30 -8.00
N HIS A 76 -9.06 1.60 -7.37
CA HIS A 76 -9.73 2.11 -6.18
C HIS A 76 -8.82 1.97 -4.97
N SER A 77 -8.72 3.03 -4.21
CA SER A 77 -7.92 3.15 -3.00
C SER A 77 -8.83 3.53 -1.85
N VAL A 78 -8.98 2.64 -0.89
CA VAL A 78 -9.87 2.85 0.26
C VAL A 78 -9.06 2.98 1.53
N ALA A 79 -9.22 4.11 2.24
CA ALA A 79 -8.64 4.35 3.55
C ALA A 79 -9.55 5.29 4.35
N ASP A 80 -9.64 5.10 5.67
CA ASP A 80 -10.45 5.93 6.59
C ASP A 80 -11.89 6.19 6.10
N GLY A 81 -12.48 5.18 5.48
CA GLY A 81 -13.84 5.28 4.97
C GLY A 81 -13.99 6.09 3.68
N GLN A 82 -12.92 6.54 3.05
CA GLN A 82 -12.91 7.18 1.74
C GLN A 82 -12.50 6.17 0.65
N ASP A 83 -13.18 6.20 -0.48
CA ASP A 83 -12.83 5.47 -1.69
C ASP A 83 -12.42 6.47 -2.76
N LEU A 84 -11.14 6.46 -3.13
CA LEU A 84 -10.57 7.31 -4.16
C LEU A 84 -10.34 6.49 -5.43
N LEU A 85 -11.01 6.83 -6.51
CA LEU A 85 -10.67 6.29 -7.82
C LEU A 85 -9.41 6.98 -8.35
N LEU A 86 -8.30 6.25 -8.32
CA LEU A 86 -7.03 6.65 -8.90
C LEU A 86 -6.99 6.20 -10.36
N LYS A 87 -6.57 7.09 -11.24
CA LYS A 87 -6.34 6.83 -12.67
C LYS A 87 -4.84 6.89 -12.96
N GLN A 88 -4.46 6.48 -14.15
CA GLN A 88 -3.07 6.62 -14.60
C GLN A 88 -2.54 8.03 -14.32
N GLY A 89 -1.39 8.10 -13.67
CA GLY A 89 -0.74 9.33 -13.23
C GLY A 89 -1.17 9.82 -11.85
N ASP A 90 -2.13 9.19 -11.18
CA ASP A 90 -2.56 9.58 -9.84
C ASP A 90 -1.70 8.93 -8.74
N ILE A 91 -1.51 9.67 -7.65
CA ILE A 91 -0.79 9.26 -6.44
C ILE A 91 -1.71 9.41 -5.23
N VAL A 92 -1.57 8.50 -4.27
CA VAL A 92 -2.09 8.63 -2.91
C VAL A 92 -1.00 8.23 -1.92
N ILE A 93 -1.03 8.84 -0.73
CA ILE A 93 -0.14 8.49 0.39
C ILE A 93 -1.00 8.14 1.60
N TYR A 94 -0.71 6.99 2.22
CA TYR A 94 -1.29 6.53 3.48
C TYR A 94 -0.36 6.83 4.63
N GLY A 95 -0.92 7.14 5.78
CA GLY A 95 -0.18 7.37 7.01
C GLY A 95 0.28 6.07 7.68
N ALA A 96 1.20 6.18 8.62
CA ALA A 96 1.62 5.05 9.45
C ALA A 96 0.43 4.48 10.25
N ASN A 97 0.35 3.15 10.32
CA ASN A 97 -0.73 2.39 10.97
C ASN A 97 -2.13 2.65 10.40
N GLN A 98 -2.23 3.33 9.26
CA GLN A 98 -3.50 3.55 8.59
C GLN A 98 -3.90 2.32 7.81
N TRP A 99 -5.10 1.78 8.10
CA TRP A 99 -5.63 0.69 7.31
C TRP A 99 -6.04 1.18 5.91
N HIS A 100 -5.59 0.47 4.88
CA HIS A 100 -5.91 0.76 3.50
C HIS A 100 -6.09 -0.51 2.68
N MET A 101 -6.94 -0.45 1.66
CA MET A 101 -7.17 -1.51 0.69
C MET A 101 -7.21 -0.97 -0.73
N GLN A 102 -7.01 -1.86 -1.69
CA GLN A 102 -7.00 -1.50 -3.10
C GLN A 102 -7.77 -2.54 -3.93
N TYR A 103 -8.52 -2.08 -4.91
CA TYR A 103 -9.19 -2.97 -5.86
C TYR A 103 -9.33 -2.31 -7.24
N ALA A 104 -9.55 -3.12 -8.26
CA ALA A 104 -9.82 -2.64 -9.61
C ALA A 104 -11.20 -3.09 -10.07
N ASP A 105 -11.84 -2.28 -10.91
CA ASP A 105 -13.07 -2.64 -11.57
C ASP A 105 -12.89 -3.87 -12.46
N ILE A 106 -14.01 -4.56 -12.75
CA ILE A 106 -14.02 -5.67 -13.67
C ILE A 106 -13.62 -5.17 -15.06
N GLY A 107 -12.72 -5.92 -15.69
CA GLY A 107 -12.18 -5.55 -17.00
C GLY A 107 -10.98 -4.59 -16.93
N VAL A 108 -10.61 -4.09 -15.74
CA VAL A 108 -9.43 -3.26 -15.52
C VAL A 108 -8.31 -4.11 -14.92
N ALA A 109 -7.16 -4.13 -15.60
CA ALA A 109 -5.90 -4.76 -15.15
C ALA A 109 -4.92 -3.64 -14.77
N PRO A 110 -4.85 -3.22 -13.50
CA PRO A 110 -4.03 -2.07 -13.11
C PRO A 110 -2.55 -2.43 -13.04
N ARG A 111 -1.71 -1.44 -13.39
CA ARG A 111 -0.28 -1.44 -13.08
C ARG A 111 0.00 -0.27 -12.16
N TYR A 112 0.67 -0.51 -11.06
CA TYR A 112 0.93 0.51 -10.06
C TYR A 112 2.19 0.23 -9.26
N VAL A 113 2.72 1.28 -8.66
CA VAL A 113 3.91 1.25 -7.80
C VAL A 113 3.47 1.45 -6.36
N THR A 114 4.05 0.69 -5.43
CA THR A 114 3.96 0.95 -3.99
C THR A 114 5.35 1.13 -3.39
N LEU A 115 5.48 2.10 -2.48
CA LEU A 115 6.68 2.35 -1.70
C LEU A 115 6.30 2.54 -0.23
N THR A 116 6.95 1.78 0.66
CA THR A 116 6.87 2.04 2.12
C THR A 116 8.22 2.55 2.61
N PHE A 117 8.21 3.60 3.43
CA PHE A 117 9.42 4.32 3.79
C PHE A 117 9.35 4.93 5.19
N ASP A 118 10.52 5.19 5.78
CA ASP A 118 10.64 6.01 6.98
C ASP A 118 10.88 7.46 6.62
N LEU A 119 10.29 8.33 7.39
CA LEU A 119 10.31 9.75 7.13
C LEU A 119 10.47 10.55 8.43
N ASN A 120 11.47 11.42 8.46
CA ASN A 120 11.53 12.52 9.42
C ASN A 120 10.93 13.76 8.74
N CYS A 121 9.72 14.13 9.15
CA CYS A 121 9.00 15.28 8.63
C CYS A 121 8.19 15.92 9.75
N ALA A 122 8.16 17.26 9.78
CA ALA A 122 7.40 18.00 10.78
C ALA A 122 5.87 17.79 10.60
N ASP A 123 5.40 17.68 9.37
CA ASP A 123 3.98 17.46 9.06
C ASP A 123 3.80 16.77 7.71
N LEU A 124 3.35 15.52 7.73
CA LEU A 124 2.95 14.76 6.54
C LEU A 124 1.44 14.88 6.23
N ALA A 125 0.65 15.38 7.18
CA ALA A 125 -0.82 15.43 7.07
C ALA A 125 -1.33 16.07 5.77
N PRO A 126 -0.69 17.12 5.19
CA PRO A 126 -1.14 17.69 3.93
C PRO A 126 -1.13 16.72 2.75
N LEU A 127 -0.34 15.64 2.82
CA LEU A 127 -0.22 14.63 1.74
C LEU A 127 -1.13 13.43 1.94
N LEU A 128 -1.62 13.18 3.17
CA LEU A 128 -2.33 11.95 3.49
C LEU A 128 -3.75 11.92 2.91
N ASN A 129 -4.16 10.74 2.42
CA ASN A 129 -5.52 10.45 1.97
C ASN A 129 -6.05 11.41 0.90
N ARG A 130 -5.16 11.97 0.12
CA ARG A 130 -5.48 12.86 -1.00
C ARG A 130 -5.00 12.27 -2.30
N LYS A 131 -5.80 12.46 -3.32
CA LYS A 131 -5.40 12.16 -4.69
C LYS A 131 -4.62 13.33 -5.26
N PHE A 132 -3.41 13.06 -5.74
CA PHE A 132 -2.59 13.97 -6.50
C PHE A 132 -2.45 13.46 -7.93
N THR A 133 -2.62 14.31 -8.92
CA THR A 133 -2.20 13.97 -10.28
C THR A 133 -0.72 14.35 -10.41
N ALA A 134 0.13 13.36 -10.64
CA ALA A 134 1.58 13.55 -10.68
C ALA A 134 2.01 14.48 -11.81
N PRO A 135 2.69 15.59 -11.51
CA PRO A 135 3.35 16.41 -12.55
C PRO A 135 4.40 15.58 -13.30
N GLN A 136 4.74 15.95 -14.52
CA GLN A 136 5.72 15.23 -15.34
C GLN A 136 7.08 15.07 -14.63
N THR A 137 7.46 16.02 -13.77
CA THR A 137 8.66 15.92 -12.93
C THR A 137 8.60 14.74 -11.97
N VAL A 138 7.46 14.54 -11.31
CA VAL A 138 7.21 13.43 -10.37
C VAL A 138 7.18 12.10 -11.12
N VAL A 139 6.50 12.02 -12.25
CA VAL A 139 6.51 10.82 -13.12
C VAL A 139 7.94 10.46 -13.54
N SER A 140 8.75 11.44 -13.93
CA SER A 140 10.14 11.21 -14.30
C SER A 140 11.00 10.72 -13.14
N LEU A 141 10.74 11.17 -11.92
CA LEU A 141 11.42 10.66 -10.71
C LEU A 141 11.06 9.20 -10.46
N LEU A 142 9.77 8.84 -10.50
CA LEU A 142 9.32 7.45 -10.34
C LEU A 142 9.93 6.52 -11.38
N GLN A 143 9.99 6.94 -12.64
CA GLN A 143 10.65 6.17 -13.70
C GLN A 143 12.15 5.99 -13.48
N ARG A 144 12.84 7.00 -12.92
CA ARG A 144 14.26 6.87 -12.54
C ARG A 144 14.42 5.89 -11.38
N MET A 145 13.58 5.99 -10.35
CA MET A 145 13.61 5.07 -9.23
C MET A 145 13.41 3.61 -9.66
N LEU A 146 12.49 3.35 -10.60
CA LEU A 146 12.30 2.01 -11.17
C LEU A 146 13.56 1.51 -11.91
N ARG A 147 14.23 2.38 -12.67
CA ARG A 147 15.51 2.03 -13.32
C ARG A 147 16.64 1.74 -12.33
N GLU A 148 16.73 2.52 -11.24
CA GLU A 148 17.69 2.25 -10.16
C GLU A 148 17.43 0.90 -9.49
N GLN A 149 16.16 0.51 -9.34
CA GLN A 149 15.79 -0.80 -8.82
C GLN A 149 16.26 -1.95 -9.73
N GLU A 150 16.29 -1.75 -11.05
CA GLU A 150 16.80 -2.73 -12.02
C GLU A 150 18.33 -2.80 -12.01
N LEU A 151 19.02 -1.67 -11.79
CA LEU A 151 20.49 -1.60 -11.76
C LEU A 151 21.08 -2.35 -10.57
N MET A 152 20.46 -2.26 -9.38
CA MET A 152 20.86 -2.94 -8.15
C MET A 152 22.36 -2.81 -7.80
N ASP A 153 22.96 -1.65 -8.06
CA ASP A 153 24.32 -1.37 -7.65
C ASP A 153 24.41 -0.85 -6.20
N SER A 154 25.64 -0.60 -5.71
CA SER A 154 25.86 -0.14 -4.33
C SER A 154 25.28 1.24 -4.01
N PHE A 155 24.91 2.04 -5.01
CA PHE A 155 24.36 3.39 -4.86
C PHE A 155 22.86 3.46 -5.14
N SER A 156 22.27 2.40 -5.68
CA SER A 156 20.85 2.39 -6.10
C SER A 156 19.90 2.77 -4.96
N SER A 157 20.14 2.29 -3.74
CA SER A 157 19.30 2.63 -2.58
C SER A 157 19.37 4.13 -2.24
N ASP A 158 20.57 4.72 -2.23
CA ASP A 158 20.76 6.14 -1.96
C ASP A 158 20.13 7.02 -3.05
N MET A 159 20.24 6.59 -4.31
CA MET A 159 19.61 7.24 -5.44
C MET A 159 18.09 7.22 -5.35
N ILE A 160 17.50 6.07 -5.01
CA ILE A 160 16.05 5.94 -4.82
C ILE A 160 15.57 6.82 -3.68
N ILE A 161 16.22 6.77 -2.50
CA ILE A 161 15.87 7.59 -1.33
C ILE A 161 15.98 9.09 -1.66
N SER A 162 17.03 9.51 -2.35
CA SER A 162 17.21 10.91 -2.77
C SER A 162 16.10 11.37 -3.72
N GLN A 163 15.73 10.54 -4.68
CA GLN A 163 14.64 10.84 -5.62
C GLN A 163 13.28 10.86 -4.93
N LEU A 164 13.03 9.96 -3.96
CA LEU A 164 11.81 9.96 -3.15
C LEU A 164 11.71 11.24 -2.31
N ASN A 165 12.81 11.73 -1.71
CA ASN A 165 12.82 13.03 -1.02
C ASN A 165 12.36 14.17 -1.94
N VAL A 166 12.92 14.24 -3.16
CA VAL A 166 12.56 15.27 -4.13
C VAL A 166 11.09 15.14 -4.56
N LEU A 167 10.61 13.91 -4.76
CA LEU A 167 9.23 13.62 -5.11
C LEU A 167 8.26 14.15 -4.05
N LEU A 168 8.49 13.82 -2.78
CA LEU A 168 7.64 14.26 -1.68
C LEU A 168 7.65 15.79 -1.52
N LEU A 169 8.79 16.45 -1.73
CA LEU A 169 8.88 17.90 -1.73
C LEU A 169 8.06 18.53 -2.88
N HIS A 170 8.03 17.92 -4.06
CA HIS A 170 7.16 18.37 -5.14
C HIS A 170 5.68 18.26 -4.74
N LEU A 171 5.27 17.15 -4.15
CA LEU A 171 3.87 16.98 -3.69
C LEU A 171 3.51 18.00 -2.60
N LEU A 172 4.39 18.27 -1.63
CA LEU A 172 4.17 19.28 -0.59
C LEU A 172 4.00 20.67 -1.20
N ARG A 173 4.82 21.06 -2.18
CA ARG A 173 4.67 22.34 -2.89
C ARG A 173 3.32 22.49 -3.61
N GLU A 174 2.80 21.40 -4.18
CA GLU A 174 1.47 21.40 -4.79
C GLU A 174 0.35 21.61 -3.74
N THR A 175 0.57 21.25 -2.47
CA THR A 175 -0.41 21.54 -1.41
C THR A 175 -0.42 23.02 -0.99
N GLU A 176 0.73 23.70 -1.05
CA GLU A 176 0.87 25.11 -0.70
C GLU A 176 0.43 26.05 -1.83
N ASN A 177 0.71 25.69 -3.08
CA ASN A 177 0.42 26.48 -4.27
C ASN A 177 -0.19 25.59 -5.37
N PRO A 178 -1.50 25.30 -5.30
CA PRO A 178 -2.14 24.43 -6.27
C PRO A 178 -2.08 25.00 -7.68
N THR A 179 -1.13 24.56 -8.49
CA THR A 179 -1.01 24.96 -9.90
C THR A 179 -1.96 24.12 -10.76
N GLY A 180 -3.27 24.34 -10.64
CA GLY A 180 -4.22 23.96 -11.69
C GLY A 180 -4.90 22.60 -11.63
N GLY A 181 -5.04 21.98 -10.48
CA GLY A 181 -5.96 20.87 -10.30
C GLY A 181 -6.93 21.18 -9.16
N LYS A 182 -8.23 21.29 -9.43
CA LYS A 182 -9.23 21.32 -8.36
C LYS A 182 -9.03 20.09 -7.50
N LEU A 183 -8.68 20.28 -6.23
CA LEU A 183 -8.79 19.26 -5.20
C LEU A 183 -10.20 18.68 -5.28
N GLN A 184 -10.33 17.49 -5.87
CA GLN A 184 -11.57 16.75 -5.81
C GLN A 184 -11.62 16.09 -4.45
N THR A 185 -12.14 16.83 -3.46
CA THR A 185 -12.80 16.18 -2.33
C THR A 185 -13.93 15.34 -2.93
N ALA A 186 -13.92 14.06 -2.66
CA ALA A 186 -14.92 13.12 -3.16
C ALA A 186 -16.31 13.64 -2.80
N ASN A 187 -17.00 14.22 -3.78
CA ASN A 187 -18.43 14.44 -3.66
C ASN A 187 -19.08 13.06 -3.73
N ALA A 188 -19.76 12.71 -2.64
CA ALA A 188 -20.56 11.52 -2.49
C ALA A 188 -21.52 11.34 -3.68
N VAL A 189 -21.12 10.49 -4.64
CA VAL A 189 -22.09 9.87 -5.54
C VAL A 189 -22.67 8.69 -4.75
N HIS A 190 -23.80 8.96 -4.12
CA HIS A 190 -24.57 8.00 -3.33
C HIS A 190 -25.10 6.88 -4.19
N SER A 191 -25.00 5.69 -3.75
CA SER A 191 -25.93 4.76 -3.18
C SER A 191 -25.45 3.29 -3.20
N GLU A 192 -25.30 2.66 -4.36
CA GLU A 192 -24.98 1.23 -4.47
C GLU A 192 -23.50 0.97 -4.20
N ASN A 193 -22.62 1.80 -4.74
CA ASN A 193 -21.16 1.68 -4.53
C ASN A 193 -20.78 1.95 -3.08
N GLU A 194 -21.46 2.86 -2.39
CA GLU A 194 -21.23 3.15 -0.98
C GLU A 194 -21.62 1.98 -0.08
N ILE A 195 -22.73 1.31 -0.35
CA ILE A 195 -23.15 0.10 0.38
C ILE A 195 -22.11 -1.01 0.23
N ILE A 196 -21.64 -1.24 -1.00
CA ILE A 196 -20.59 -2.24 -1.25
C ILE A 196 -19.32 -1.89 -0.51
N ARG A 197 -18.88 -0.64 -0.60
CA ARG A 197 -17.68 -0.14 0.09
C ARG A 197 -17.76 -0.35 1.60
N GLN A 198 -18.85 0.04 2.23
CA GLN A 198 -19.07 -0.16 3.65
C GLN A 198 -19.08 -1.65 4.03
N ALA A 199 -19.70 -2.49 3.20
CA ALA A 199 -19.68 -3.93 3.40
C ALA A 199 -18.25 -4.51 3.29
N GLN A 200 -17.45 -4.05 2.33
CA GLN A 200 -16.07 -4.47 2.16
C GLN A 200 -15.19 -4.05 3.35
N ILE A 201 -15.29 -2.80 3.80
CA ILE A 201 -14.59 -2.29 4.98
C ILE A 201 -14.97 -3.11 6.21
N PHE A 202 -16.27 -3.32 6.44
CA PHE A 202 -16.72 -4.10 7.57
C PHE A 202 -16.19 -5.54 7.53
N ILE A 203 -16.24 -6.20 6.38
CA ILE A 203 -15.70 -7.56 6.22
C ILE A 203 -14.21 -7.60 6.53
N SER A 204 -13.45 -6.66 6.01
CA SER A 204 -11.98 -6.65 6.19
C SER A 204 -11.59 -6.36 7.64
N SER A 205 -12.22 -5.39 8.28
CA SER A 205 -11.93 -5.03 9.68
C SER A 205 -12.37 -6.10 10.71
N HIS A 206 -13.32 -6.99 10.34
CA HIS A 206 -13.83 -8.04 11.22
C HIS A 206 -13.51 -9.46 10.71
N ILE A 207 -12.46 -9.59 9.87
CA ILE A 207 -12.17 -10.85 9.16
C ILE A 207 -11.84 -12.02 10.08
N ARG A 208 -11.34 -11.73 11.28
CA ARG A 208 -11.04 -12.73 12.32
C ARG A 208 -12.27 -13.09 13.18
N GLU A 209 -13.40 -12.46 12.92
CA GLU A 209 -14.66 -12.76 13.58
C GLU A 209 -15.54 -13.72 12.75
N LYS A 210 -16.63 -14.20 13.38
CA LYS A 210 -17.61 -15.06 12.68
C LYS A 210 -18.51 -14.21 11.79
N LEU A 211 -18.06 -13.97 10.56
CA LEU A 211 -18.82 -13.25 9.54
C LEU A 211 -19.88 -14.12 8.86
N SER A 212 -21.02 -13.52 8.56
CA SER A 212 -22.08 -14.11 7.73
C SER A 212 -22.71 -13.03 6.84
N VAL A 213 -23.28 -13.42 5.71
CA VAL A 213 -23.93 -12.48 4.78
C VAL A 213 -25.05 -11.68 5.47
N PRO A 214 -25.94 -12.28 6.32
CA PRO A 214 -26.91 -11.53 7.07
C PRO A 214 -26.31 -10.50 8.05
N LEU A 215 -25.17 -10.80 8.67
CA LEU A 215 -24.49 -9.88 9.57
C LEU A 215 -23.96 -8.66 8.81
N VAL A 216 -23.26 -8.91 7.68
CA VAL A 216 -22.75 -7.84 6.83
C VAL A 216 -23.89 -6.97 6.28
N ALA A 217 -24.98 -7.59 5.80
CA ALA A 217 -26.13 -6.87 5.28
C ALA A 217 -26.77 -5.96 6.31
N ARG A 218 -26.89 -6.43 7.58
CA ARG A 218 -27.37 -5.63 8.71
C ARG A 218 -26.47 -4.44 9.00
N GLN A 219 -25.17 -4.63 8.92
CA GLN A 219 -24.20 -3.57 9.19
C GLN A 219 -24.28 -2.41 8.20
N VAL A 220 -24.66 -2.70 6.95
CA VAL A 220 -24.83 -1.69 5.90
C VAL A 220 -26.30 -1.35 5.61
N ASP A 221 -27.17 -1.71 6.53
CA ASP A 221 -28.61 -1.39 6.57
C ASP A 221 -29.38 -1.82 5.30
N VAL A 222 -29.10 -3.03 4.80
CA VAL A 222 -29.79 -3.61 3.64
C VAL A 222 -30.23 -5.06 3.88
N SER A 223 -31.10 -5.58 3.02
CA SER A 223 -31.44 -7.00 3.05
C SER A 223 -30.28 -7.87 2.52
N PRO A 224 -30.12 -9.12 3.02
CA PRO A 224 -29.11 -10.05 2.50
C PRO A 224 -29.24 -10.33 0.99
N SER A 225 -30.47 -10.36 0.48
CA SER A 225 -30.74 -10.56 -0.95
C SER A 225 -30.28 -9.37 -1.78
N TYR A 226 -30.54 -8.16 -1.30
CA TYR A 226 -30.10 -6.93 -1.98
C TYR A 226 -28.57 -6.79 -1.96
N LEU A 227 -27.93 -7.06 -0.81
CA LEU A 227 -26.48 -7.09 -0.73
C LEU A 227 -25.87 -8.10 -1.71
N THR A 228 -26.50 -9.29 -1.82
CA THR A 228 -26.05 -10.33 -2.76
C THR A 228 -26.18 -9.86 -4.21
N ALA A 229 -27.29 -9.21 -4.57
CA ALA A 229 -27.49 -8.65 -5.90
C ALA A 229 -26.46 -7.56 -6.23
N LEU A 230 -26.16 -6.66 -5.26
CA LEU A 230 -25.15 -5.61 -5.42
C LEU A 230 -23.74 -6.20 -5.63
N PHE A 231 -23.35 -7.21 -4.83
CA PHE A 231 -22.06 -7.88 -4.97
C PHE A 231 -21.94 -8.57 -6.33
N HIS A 232 -22.99 -9.25 -6.78
CA HIS A 232 -23.00 -9.85 -8.12
C HIS A 232 -22.93 -8.81 -9.24
N LYS A 233 -23.68 -7.72 -9.11
CA LYS A 233 -23.70 -6.64 -10.12
C LYS A 233 -22.33 -5.97 -10.25
N ASN A 234 -21.67 -5.67 -9.13
CA ASN A 234 -20.48 -4.81 -9.10
C ASN A 234 -19.15 -5.60 -9.00
N LEU A 235 -19.15 -6.78 -8.33
CA LEU A 235 -17.94 -7.58 -8.10
C LEU A 235 -17.98 -8.95 -8.78
N GLN A 236 -19.11 -9.32 -9.44
CA GLN A 236 -19.35 -10.62 -10.08
C GLN A 236 -19.14 -11.84 -9.16
N ILE A 237 -19.17 -11.65 -7.87
CA ILE A 237 -19.06 -12.69 -6.86
C ILE A 237 -20.12 -12.47 -5.78
N SER A 238 -20.43 -13.50 -4.99
CA SER A 238 -21.31 -13.36 -3.83
C SER A 238 -20.57 -12.75 -2.64
N PRO A 239 -21.26 -12.11 -1.67
CA PRO A 239 -20.65 -11.64 -0.41
C PRO A 239 -19.94 -12.76 0.36
N GLY A 240 -20.50 -13.98 0.34
CA GLY A 240 -19.88 -15.16 0.97
C GLY A 240 -18.56 -15.57 0.32
N GLU A 241 -18.51 -15.51 -1.02
CA GLU A 241 -17.28 -15.74 -1.77
C GLU A 241 -16.25 -14.63 -1.50
N TYR A 242 -16.71 -13.38 -1.41
CA TYR A 242 -15.85 -12.26 -1.03
C TYR A 242 -15.20 -12.49 0.34
N ILE A 243 -15.99 -12.80 1.39
CA ILE A 243 -15.49 -13.12 2.74
C ILE A 243 -14.46 -14.25 2.68
N ARG A 244 -14.74 -15.31 1.90
CA ARG A 244 -13.80 -16.43 1.73
C ARG A 244 -12.47 -15.99 1.13
N ARG A 245 -12.50 -15.15 0.09
CA ARG A 245 -11.28 -14.65 -0.56
C ARG A 245 -10.44 -13.81 0.39
N ILE A 246 -11.07 -12.92 1.16
CA ILE A 246 -10.39 -12.11 2.16
C ILE A 246 -9.73 -12.98 3.24
N LYS A 247 -10.44 -13.97 3.79
CA LYS A 247 -9.86 -14.91 4.77
C LYS A 247 -8.63 -15.66 4.22
N LEU A 248 -8.69 -16.10 2.98
CA LEU A 248 -7.57 -16.80 2.36
C LEU A 248 -6.37 -15.88 2.10
N GLN A 249 -6.62 -14.62 1.78
CA GLN A 249 -5.55 -13.64 1.61
C GLN A 249 -4.90 -13.29 2.95
N GLU A 250 -5.69 -13.07 3.99
CA GLU A 250 -5.20 -12.86 5.37
C GLU A 250 -4.36 -14.06 5.85
N SER A 251 -4.79 -15.28 5.54
CA SER A 251 -4.03 -16.48 5.90
C SER A 251 -2.64 -16.51 5.28
N LYS A 252 -2.44 -15.98 4.07
CA LYS A 252 -1.10 -15.87 3.46
C LYS A 252 -0.19 -14.95 4.26
N GLN A 253 -0.74 -13.86 4.79
CA GLN A 253 0.00 -12.95 5.66
C GLN A 253 0.41 -13.65 6.96
N MET A 254 -0.56 -14.28 7.64
CA MET A 254 -0.31 -15.02 8.88
C MET A 254 0.73 -16.15 8.69
N ILE A 255 0.74 -16.82 7.53
CA ILE A 255 1.74 -17.86 7.21
C ILE A 255 3.14 -17.23 7.02
N ARG A 256 3.25 -16.05 6.43
CA ARG A 256 4.55 -15.33 6.27
C ARG A 256 5.10 -14.87 7.60
N GLU A 257 4.27 -14.37 8.49
CA GLU A 257 4.63 -13.92 9.85
C GLU A 257 5.13 -15.09 10.70
N ASN A 258 4.64 -16.30 10.44
CA ASN A 258 5.09 -17.57 11.05
C ASN A 258 4.92 -17.65 12.57
N ASP A 259 4.04 -16.85 13.15
CA ASP A 259 3.76 -16.83 14.59
C ASP A 259 2.75 -17.89 15.01
N LEU A 260 1.95 -18.39 14.05
CA LEU A 260 0.85 -19.32 14.27
C LEU A 260 1.00 -20.57 13.39
N ASN A 261 0.63 -21.73 13.92
CA ASN A 261 0.49 -22.95 13.13
C ASN A 261 -0.83 -22.95 12.33
N PHE A 262 -0.98 -23.86 11.37
CA PHE A 262 -2.14 -23.87 10.47
C PHE A 262 -3.47 -24.12 11.19
N THR A 263 -3.48 -24.83 12.33
CA THR A 263 -4.68 -25.04 13.14
C THR A 263 -5.08 -23.73 13.82
N GLU A 264 -4.12 -22.99 14.34
CA GLU A 264 -4.33 -21.66 14.95
C GLU A 264 -4.77 -20.64 13.91
N ILE A 265 -4.17 -20.62 12.71
CA ILE A 265 -4.60 -19.78 11.60
C ILE A 265 -6.05 -20.08 11.20
N ALA A 266 -6.39 -21.37 11.05
CA ALA A 266 -7.75 -21.78 10.74
C ALA A 266 -8.76 -21.34 11.83
N ALA A 267 -8.40 -21.46 13.10
CA ALA A 267 -9.22 -21.01 14.21
C ALA A 267 -9.36 -19.48 14.25
N ALA A 268 -8.27 -18.74 14.09
CA ALA A 268 -8.27 -17.28 14.06
C ALA A 268 -9.15 -16.72 12.93
N LEU A 269 -9.17 -17.39 11.77
CA LEU A 269 -10.01 -17.02 10.63
C LEU A 269 -11.39 -17.69 10.65
N GLN A 270 -11.78 -18.30 11.77
CA GLN A 270 -13.11 -18.90 11.97
C GLN A 270 -13.46 -19.98 10.94
N TYR A 271 -12.48 -20.79 10.53
CA TYR A 271 -12.75 -22.05 9.80
C TYR A 271 -13.20 -23.13 10.76
N SER A 272 -14.12 -23.99 10.31
CA SER A 272 -14.62 -25.10 11.14
C SER A 272 -13.53 -26.15 11.46
N THR A 273 -12.57 -26.33 10.56
CA THR A 273 -11.44 -27.26 10.72
C THR A 273 -10.24 -26.78 9.91
N VAL A 274 -9.03 -27.19 10.30
CA VAL A 274 -7.80 -26.95 9.51
C VAL A 274 -7.85 -27.65 8.13
N HIS A 275 -8.57 -28.78 8.02
CA HIS A 275 -8.77 -29.46 6.74
C HIS A 275 -9.64 -28.64 5.78
N HIS A 276 -10.69 -28.00 6.29
CA HIS A 276 -11.53 -27.11 5.51
C HIS A 276 -10.73 -25.90 5.01
N PHE A 277 -9.95 -25.26 5.89
CA PHE A 277 -9.03 -24.20 5.53
C PHE A 277 -8.05 -24.66 4.43
N SER A 278 -7.31 -25.75 4.65
CA SER A 278 -6.27 -26.23 3.73
C SER A 278 -6.83 -26.56 2.33
N ARG A 279 -8.03 -27.15 2.28
CA ARG A 279 -8.72 -27.43 1.01
C ARG A 279 -9.03 -26.14 0.27
N GLN A 280 -9.66 -25.16 0.93
CA GLN A 280 -10.00 -23.88 0.30
C GLN A 280 -8.76 -23.10 -0.14
N PHE A 281 -7.69 -23.16 0.65
CA PHE A 281 -6.41 -22.54 0.29
C PHE A 281 -5.84 -23.15 -1.00
N LYS A 282 -5.81 -24.50 -1.08
CA LYS A 282 -5.33 -25.20 -2.26
C LYS A 282 -6.23 -24.94 -3.49
N GLU A 283 -7.55 -24.93 -3.32
CA GLU A 283 -8.50 -24.60 -4.39
C GLU A 283 -8.24 -23.17 -4.96
N LYS A 284 -7.92 -22.21 -4.10
CA LYS A 284 -7.71 -20.81 -4.51
C LYS A 284 -6.32 -20.56 -5.09
N PHE A 285 -5.27 -21.13 -4.50
CA PHE A 285 -3.87 -20.79 -4.83
C PHE A 285 -3.12 -21.89 -5.60
N GLY A 286 -3.74 -23.04 -5.83
CA GLY A 286 -3.13 -24.18 -6.52
C GLY A 286 -2.16 -24.99 -5.68
N ILE A 287 -1.70 -24.49 -4.54
CA ILE A 287 -0.76 -25.13 -3.62
C ILE A 287 -1.31 -25.18 -2.20
N THR A 288 -0.84 -26.11 -1.41
CA THR A 288 -1.24 -26.25 0.01
C THR A 288 -0.63 -25.14 0.88
N PRO A 289 -1.20 -24.84 2.09
CA PRO A 289 -0.59 -23.94 3.05
C PRO A 289 0.85 -24.33 3.40
N THR A 290 1.15 -25.62 3.49
CA THR A 290 2.50 -26.14 3.77
C THR A 290 3.48 -25.87 2.64
N GLU A 291 3.07 -26.08 1.38
CA GLU A 291 3.88 -25.75 0.20
C GLU A 291 4.12 -24.25 0.11
N TYR A 292 3.08 -23.43 0.36
CA TYR A 292 3.21 -21.98 0.41
C TYR A 292 4.19 -21.53 1.51
N ALA A 293 4.08 -22.06 2.73
CA ALA A 293 5.00 -21.74 3.81
C ALA A 293 6.47 -22.04 3.45
N LYS A 294 6.73 -23.15 2.76
CA LYS A 294 8.08 -23.48 2.27
C LYS A 294 8.58 -22.55 1.17
N SER A 295 7.70 -21.97 0.37
CA SER A 295 8.09 -21.07 -0.73
C SER A 295 8.38 -19.62 -0.29
N VAL A 296 7.97 -19.24 0.93
CA VAL A 296 8.11 -17.87 1.45
C VAL A 296 9.08 -17.77 2.64
N ARG A 297 9.66 -18.89 3.05
CA ARG A 297 10.75 -19.01 4.02
C ARG A 297 12.08 -19.19 3.29
#